data_e0cadb37fef0863f998c71baac6797b3
#
_entry.id   e0cadb37fef0863f998c71baac6797b3
#
_cell.length_a   1.000
_cell.length_b   1.000
_cell.length_c   1.000
_cell.angle_alpha   90.00
_cell.angle_beta   90.00
_cell.angle_gamma   90.00
#
_symmetry.space_group_name_H-M   'P 1'
#
loop_
_entity.id
_entity.type
_entity.pdbx_description
1 polymer ?
#
loop_
_entity_poly.entity_id
_entity_poly.type
_entity_poly.pdbx_seq_one_letter_code
_entity_poly.pdbx_strand_id
1 'polypeptide(L)'
;MKTNRVLLTFLLVVMALCAHADDNNSALRKSIAMANAMCPVSLGAMGEMTSMVYEKGDLIISYALNEDVISVETLKNNKEMVRQNATTMVRNATGDLKTTFDLLASEGAGLVMKYIGKQSKAKFTIRFTAEEILRASIAPEEARDPMAALKSQIEVGNAMLPTKIADGMEMTRAYLEDDYLFYEVTVDEDLLSIANIKSNRPTLKKNILAVLNSDDVSTKALKDLCKSVNVGIAYKYVGKDSRQTATVRITPAEL
;
A
#
# COMPACT_ATOMS: atom_id res chain seq x y z
N MET A 1 -2.77 20.32 -11.51
CA MET A 1 -1.64 19.80 -10.72
C MET A 1 -1.99 18.37 -10.28
N LYS A 2 -1.39 17.36 -10.90
CA LYS A 2 -1.60 15.96 -10.52
C LYS A 2 -0.60 15.62 -9.41
N THR A 3 -1.06 15.64 -8.17
CA THR A 3 -0.24 15.27 -7.01
C THR A 3 0.04 13.77 -7.08
N ASN A 4 1.31 13.40 -7.05
CA ASN A 4 1.75 12.01 -6.99
C ASN A 4 1.21 11.34 -5.72
N ARG A 5 0.22 10.48 -5.89
CA ARG A 5 -0.40 9.66 -4.84
C ARG A 5 0.36 8.33 -4.74
N VAL A 6 1.59 8.41 -4.29
CA VAL A 6 2.51 7.27 -4.35
C VAL A 6 2.81 6.87 -2.93
N LEU A 7 2.26 5.93 -2.31
CA LEU A 7 3.03 5.17 -1.32
C LEU A 7 2.36 4.00 -0.60
N LEU A 8 1.11 3.71 -0.79
CA LEU A 8 0.53 2.62 0.02
C LEU A 8 -0.39 1.64 -0.72
N THR A 9 -0.42 1.69 -2.04
CA THR A 9 -1.46 1.03 -2.85
C THR A 9 -1.15 -0.39 -3.29
N PHE A 10 -0.09 -1.03 -2.84
CA PHE A 10 0.37 -2.24 -3.51
C PHE A 10 -0.55 -3.45 -3.38
N LEU A 11 -1.55 -3.43 -2.49
CA LEU A 11 -2.17 -4.70 -2.15
C LEU A 11 -3.70 -4.74 -1.96
N LEU A 12 -4.41 -3.61 -1.91
CA LEU A 12 -5.78 -3.61 -1.38
C LEU A 12 -6.92 -3.43 -2.41
N VAL A 13 -6.65 -3.22 -3.68
CA VAL A 13 -7.68 -2.76 -4.65
C VAL A 13 -8.58 -3.87 -5.21
N VAL A 14 -8.38 -5.15 -4.93
CA VAL A 14 -8.86 -6.18 -5.87
C VAL A 14 -10.11 -6.97 -5.45
N MET A 15 -10.61 -6.93 -4.22
CA MET A 15 -11.52 -8.00 -3.80
C MET A 15 -12.85 -7.61 -3.15
N ALA A 16 -13.48 -6.55 -3.57
CA ALA A 16 -14.79 -6.15 -3.03
C ALA A 16 -16.02 -6.78 -3.73
N LEU A 17 -15.87 -7.88 -4.50
CA LEU A 17 -16.95 -8.34 -5.39
C LEU A 17 -17.40 -9.80 -5.25
N CYS A 18 -17.10 -10.48 -4.17
CA CYS A 18 -17.43 -11.90 -4.06
C CYS A 18 -18.40 -12.23 -2.92
N ALA A 19 -19.67 -12.12 -3.16
CA ALA A 19 -20.67 -12.77 -2.34
C ALA A 19 -21.71 -13.47 -3.23
N HIS A 20 -21.65 -14.78 -3.34
CA HIS A 20 -22.78 -15.75 -3.26
C HIS A 20 -22.27 -17.15 -3.64
N ALA A 21 -22.40 -18.06 -2.71
CA ALA A 21 -21.94 -19.42 -2.85
C ALA A 21 -23.00 -20.31 -3.51
N ASP A 22 -22.53 -21.14 -4.46
CA ASP A 22 -22.97 -22.51 -4.67
C ASP A 22 -21.90 -23.17 -5.55
N ASP A 23 -21.22 -24.20 -5.02
CA ASP A 23 -19.98 -24.79 -5.56
C ASP A 23 -18.74 -23.91 -5.38
N ASN A 24 -17.93 -24.14 -4.34
CA ASN A 24 -16.79 -23.29 -3.96
C ASN A 24 -15.85 -22.98 -5.13
N ASN A 25 -15.54 -23.96 -5.97
CA ASN A 25 -14.68 -23.77 -7.15
C ASN A 25 -15.34 -22.90 -8.24
N SER A 26 -16.66 -23.03 -8.43
CA SER A 26 -17.43 -22.20 -9.36
C SER A 26 -17.53 -20.75 -8.88
N ALA A 27 -17.72 -20.52 -7.58
CA ALA A 27 -17.78 -19.19 -6.97
C ALA A 27 -16.45 -18.47 -7.07
N LEU A 28 -15.34 -19.13 -6.68
CA LEU A 28 -13.99 -18.59 -6.80
C LEU A 28 -13.65 -18.21 -8.23
N ARG A 29 -13.91 -19.11 -9.21
CA ARG A 29 -13.65 -18.84 -10.64
C ARG A 29 -14.48 -17.68 -11.18
N LYS A 30 -15.77 -17.59 -10.82
CA LYS A 30 -16.64 -16.48 -11.23
C LYS A 30 -16.13 -15.16 -10.68
N SER A 31 -15.76 -15.12 -9.42
CA SER A 31 -15.24 -13.92 -8.76
C SER A 31 -13.93 -13.46 -9.40
N ILE A 32 -13.02 -14.40 -9.67
CA ILE A 32 -11.76 -14.09 -10.36
C ILE A 32 -12.02 -13.59 -11.78
N ALA A 33 -12.95 -14.20 -12.52
CA ALA A 33 -13.33 -13.75 -13.86
C ALA A 33 -13.91 -12.32 -13.86
N MET A 34 -14.77 -12.00 -12.88
CA MET A 34 -15.30 -10.65 -12.71
C MET A 34 -14.19 -9.64 -12.39
N ALA A 35 -13.30 -9.95 -11.45
CA ALA A 35 -12.16 -9.12 -11.13
C ALA A 35 -11.21 -8.93 -12.33
N ASN A 36 -10.97 -9.99 -13.10
CA ASN A 36 -10.16 -9.91 -14.32
C ASN A 36 -10.81 -9.05 -15.40
N ALA A 37 -12.13 -9.03 -15.51
CA ALA A 37 -12.85 -8.17 -16.46
C ALA A 37 -12.69 -6.67 -16.14
N MET A 38 -12.31 -6.32 -14.92
CA MET A 38 -12.00 -4.94 -14.53
C MET A 38 -10.54 -4.54 -14.84
N CYS A 39 -9.69 -5.49 -15.21
CA CYS A 39 -8.30 -5.19 -15.54
C CYS A 39 -8.18 -4.50 -16.91
N PRO A 40 -7.22 -3.58 -17.10
CA PRO A 40 -6.21 -3.20 -16.10
C PRO A 40 -6.75 -2.23 -15.03
N VAL A 41 -6.39 -2.48 -13.76
CA VAL A 41 -6.72 -1.60 -12.64
C VAL A 41 -5.50 -0.75 -12.27
N SER A 42 -5.66 0.57 -12.28
CA SER A 42 -4.57 1.49 -11.96
C SER A 42 -4.16 1.39 -10.48
N LEU A 43 -2.85 1.30 -10.24
CA LEU A 43 -2.22 1.37 -8.93
C LEU A 43 -1.56 2.75 -8.71
N GLY A 44 -2.09 3.77 -9.34
CA GLY A 44 -1.54 5.12 -9.30
C GLY A 44 -0.19 5.22 -10.00
N ALA A 45 0.76 5.91 -9.39
CA ALA A 45 2.09 6.12 -9.98
C ALA A 45 2.91 4.83 -10.10
N MET A 46 2.59 3.79 -9.34
CA MET A 46 3.36 2.54 -9.28
C MET A 46 3.13 1.61 -10.48
N GLY A 47 2.05 1.83 -11.22
CA GLY A 47 1.72 1.01 -12.39
C GLY A 47 0.27 0.54 -12.40
N GLU A 48 0.05 -0.70 -12.77
CA GLU A 48 -1.30 -1.27 -12.88
C GLU A 48 -1.30 -2.78 -12.62
N MET A 49 -2.41 -3.29 -12.12
CA MET A 49 -2.71 -4.71 -12.13
C MET A 49 -3.31 -5.05 -13.50
N THR A 50 -2.63 -5.91 -14.23
CA THR A 50 -2.96 -6.20 -15.64
C THR A 50 -3.89 -7.39 -15.82
N SER A 51 -3.85 -8.34 -14.90
CA SER A 51 -4.71 -9.53 -14.96
C SER A 51 -4.83 -10.24 -13.62
N MET A 52 -5.95 -10.96 -13.47
CA MET A 52 -6.20 -11.90 -12.40
C MET A 52 -6.81 -13.19 -13.01
N VAL A 53 -6.09 -14.29 -12.93
CA VAL A 53 -6.51 -15.54 -13.52
C VAL A 53 -6.32 -16.73 -12.57
N TYR A 54 -7.20 -17.73 -12.66
CA TYR A 54 -7.05 -18.99 -11.95
C TYR A 54 -6.56 -20.08 -12.91
N GLU A 55 -5.33 -20.49 -12.74
CA GLU A 55 -4.67 -21.45 -13.65
C GLU A 55 -3.81 -22.44 -12.85
N LYS A 56 -3.92 -23.73 -13.19
CA LYS A 56 -3.12 -24.82 -12.61
C LYS A 56 -3.18 -24.93 -11.08
N GLY A 57 -4.33 -24.56 -10.50
CA GLY A 57 -4.50 -24.60 -9.05
C GLY A 57 -3.94 -23.39 -8.30
N ASP A 58 -3.57 -22.33 -9.00
CA ASP A 58 -3.11 -21.06 -8.39
C ASP A 58 -3.96 -19.88 -8.87
N LEU A 59 -4.22 -18.94 -7.99
CA LEU A 59 -4.63 -17.59 -8.34
C LEU A 59 -3.39 -16.81 -8.76
N ILE A 60 -3.35 -16.36 -10.00
CA ILE A 60 -2.23 -15.60 -10.56
C ILE A 60 -2.68 -14.15 -10.73
N ILE A 61 -2.00 -13.22 -10.05
CA ILE A 61 -2.18 -11.78 -10.18
C ILE A 61 -0.95 -11.20 -10.87
N SER A 62 -1.15 -10.47 -11.97
CA SER A 62 -0.06 -9.86 -12.74
C SER A 62 -0.08 -8.34 -12.61
N TYR A 63 1.08 -7.77 -12.39
CA TYR A 63 1.30 -6.33 -12.24
C TYR A 63 2.30 -5.81 -13.28
N ALA A 64 1.99 -4.69 -13.92
CA ALA A 64 2.92 -3.94 -14.73
C ALA A 64 3.41 -2.72 -13.96
N LEU A 65 4.70 -2.73 -13.60
CA LEU A 65 5.33 -1.72 -12.75
C LEU A 65 5.80 -0.52 -13.57
N ASN A 66 5.56 0.67 -13.04
CA ASN A 66 6.22 1.88 -13.50
C ASN A 66 7.61 1.95 -12.87
N GLU A 67 8.65 1.69 -13.67
CA GLU A 67 10.03 1.57 -13.17
C GLU A 67 10.67 2.92 -12.83
N ASP A 68 10.03 4.05 -13.20
CA ASP A 68 10.42 5.38 -12.70
C ASP A 68 10.11 5.56 -11.21
N VAL A 69 9.24 4.70 -10.65
CA VAL A 69 8.83 4.73 -9.25
C VAL A 69 9.40 3.55 -8.48
N ILE A 70 9.28 2.33 -9.02
CA ILE A 70 9.76 1.10 -8.40
C ILE A 70 10.26 0.11 -9.45
N SER A 71 11.53 -0.25 -9.38
CA SER A 71 12.11 -1.22 -10.30
C SER A 71 11.83 -2.67 -9.85
N VAL A 72 11.79 -3.59 -10.82
CA VAL A 72 11.70 -5.03 -10.53
C VAL A 72 12.92 -5.50 -9.73
N GLU A 73 14.08 -4.89 -9.95
CA GLU A 73 15.30 -5.21 -9.20
C GLU A 73 15.19 -4.83 -7.72
N THR A 74 14.56 -3.70 -7.42
CA THR A 74 14.23 -3.30 -6.04
C THR A 74 13.38 -4.36 -5.35
N LEU A 75 12.35 -4.91 -6.02
CA LEU A 75 11.53 -5.97 -5.46
C LEU A 75 12.32 -7.26 -5.24
N LYS A 76 13.21 -7.65 -6.17
CA LYS A 76 14.07 -8.83 -6.01
C LYS A 76 15.01 -8.71 -4.83
N ASN A 77 15.64 -7.55 -4.67
CA ASN A 77 16.59 -7.28 -3.59
C ASN A 77 15.88 -7.24 -2.21
N ASN A 78 14.58 -6.95 -2.19
CA ASN A 78 13.74 -6.91 -1.00
C ASN A 78 12.71 -8.05 -0.94
N LYS A 79 13.01 -9.21 -1.54
CA LYS A 79 12.08 -10.34 -1.69
C LYS A 79 11.41 -10.76 -0.39
N GLU A 80 12.16 -10.87 0.69
CA GLU A 80 11.62 -11.29 1.98
C GLU A 80 10.63 -10.27 2.54
N MET A 81 10.92 -8.98 2.39
CA MET A 81 10.00 -7.92 2.77
C MET A 81 8.71 -7.95 1.94
N VAL A 82 8.80 -8.12 0.61
CA VAL A 82 7.61 -8.24 -0.26
C VAL A 82 6.79 -9.46 0.16
N ARG A 83 7.45 -10.58 0.51
CA ARG A 83 6.79 -11.79 1.00
C ARG A 83 6.11 -11.55 2.36
N GLN A 84 6.78 -10.92 3.29
CA GLN A 84 6.25 -10.60 4.61
C GLN A 84 5.02 -9.70 4.51
N ASN A 85 5.02 -8.73 3.61
CA ASN A 85 3.89 -7.83 3.38
C ASN A 85 2.67 -8.56 2.83
N ALA A 86 2.87 -9.44 1.85
CA ALA A 86 1.79 -10.26 1.33
C ALA A 86 1.23 -11.21 2.41
N THR A 87 2.08 -11.77 3.27
CA THR A 87 1.65 -12.57 4.43
C THR A 87 0.84 -11.74 5.41
N THR A 88 1.28 -10.53 5.70
CA THR A 88 0.55 -9.59 6.59
C THR A 88 -0.79 -9.19 6.00
N MET A 89 -0.89 -9.00 4.67
CA MET A 89 -2.16 -8.78 4.00
C MET A 89 -3.13 -9.96 4.19
N VAL A 90 -2.67 -11.18 3.94
CA VAL A 90 -3.51 -12.39 4.15
C VAL A 90 -3.99 -12.46 5.60
N ARG A 91 -3.09 -12.22 6.55
CA ARG A 91 -3.38 -12.23 7.99
C ARG A 91 -4.43 -11.22 8.40
N ASN A 92 -4.31 -10.00 7.88
CA ASN A 92 -5.18 -8.88 8.26
C ASN A 92 -6.40 -8.73 7.34
N ALA A 93 -6.60 -9.67 6.41
CA ALA A 93 -7.73 -9.65 5.50
C ALA A 93 -9.05 -9.71 6.27
N THR A 94 -10.03 -8.91 5.84
CA THR A 94 -11.39 -8.86 6.36
C THR A 94 -12.40 -8.90 5.21
N GLY A 95 -13.67 -9.17 5.51
CA GLY A 95 -14.73 -9.16 4.50
C GLY A 95 -14.44 -10.11 3.33
N ASP A 96 -14.69 -9.64 2.12
CA ASP A 96 -14.57 -10.42 0.88
C ASP A 96 -13.15 -10.90 0.61
N LEU A 97 -12.14 -10.11 1.00
CA LEU A 97 -10.74 -10.47 0.85
C LEU A 97 -10.40 -11.70 1.70
N LYS A 98 -10.87 -11.73 2.96
CA LYS A 98 -10.72 -12.89 3.83
C LYS A 98 -11.42 -14.12 3.24
N THR A 99 -12.65 -13.95 2.80
CA THR A 99 -13.42 -15.03 2.16
C THR A 99 -12.67 -15.61 0.96
N THR A 100 -12.05 -14.77 0.14
CA THR A 100 -11.27 -15.24 -1.02
C THR A 100 -10.03 -16.03 -0.58
N PHE A 101 -9.29 -15.58 0.43
CA PHE A 101 -8.14 -16.34 0.92
C PHE A 101 -8.55 -17.66 1.60
N ASP A 102 -9.66 -17.66 2.33
CA ASP A 102 -10.21 -18.87 2.92
C ASP A 102 -10.63 -19.88 1.84
N LEU A 103 -11.26 -19.41 0.75
CA LEU A 103 -11.60 -20.22 -0.42
C LEU A 103 -10.35 -20.77 -1.13
N LEU A 104 -9.34 -19.94 -1.39
CA LEU A 104 -8.07 -20.40 -1.96
C LEU A 104 -7.44 -21.50 -1.11
N ALA A 105 -7.37 -21.28 0.19
CA ALA A 105 -6.81 -22.28 1.11
C ALA A 105 -7.63 -23.58 1.13
N SER A 106 -8.96 -23.51 1.14
CA SER A 106 -9.86 -24.68 1.16
C SER A 106 -9.80 -25.51 -0.13
N GLU A 107 -9.56 -24.84 -1.28
CA GLU A 107 -9.38 -25.48 -2.59
C GLU A 107 -7.94 -26.04 -2.79
N GLY A 108 -7.06 -25.87 -1.81
CA GLY A 108 -5.64 -26.22 -1.97
C GLY A 108 -4.91 -25.34 -2.99
N ALA A 109 -5.47 -24.18 -3.32
CA ALA A 109 -4.98 -23.27 -4.32
C ALA A 109 -3.92 -22.31 -3.74
N GLY A 110 -2.86 -22.05 -4.52
CA GLY A 110 -1.84 -21.06 -4.17
C GLY A 110 -2.19 -19.66 -4.70
N LEU A 111 -1.40 -18.68 -4.23
CA LEU A 111 -1.40 -17.31 -4.73
C LEU A 111 -0.06 -17.02 -5.39
N VAL A 112 -0.08 -16.57 -6.64
CA VAL A 112 1.11 -16.18 -7.41
C VAL A 112 1.00 -14.70 -7.79
N MET A 113 1.96 -13.90 -7.34
CA MET A 113 2.06 -12.49 -7.69
C MET A 113 3.21 -12.32 -8.69
N LYS A 114 2.90 -11.86 -9.92
CA LYS A 114 3.85 -11.63 -11.00
C LYS A 114 4.04 -10.15 -11.22
N TYR A 115 5.24 -9.66 -11.04
CA TYR A 115 5.63 -8.26 -11.27
C TYR A 115 6.45 -8.17 -12.55
N ILE A 116 6.08 -7.27 -13.46
CA ILE A 116 6.70 -7.09 -14.77
C ILE A 116 7.01 -5.60 -14.96
N GLY A 117 8.28 -5.27 -15.19
CA GLY A 117 8.68 -3.90 -15.50
C GLY A 117 8.12 -3.45 -16.85
N LYS A 118 7.50 -2.26 -16.90
CA LYS A 118 6.94 -1.74 -18.17
C LYS A 118 8.05 -1.44 -19.20
N GLN A 119 9.18 -0.89 -18.75
CA GLN A 119 10.31 -0.55 -19.61
C GLN A 119 11.23 -1.75 -19.82
N SER A 120 11.79 -2.30 -18.75
CA SER A 120 12.82 -3.36 -18.79
C SER A 120 12.30 -4.73 -19.22
N LYS A 121 10.98 -4.98 -19.10
CA LYS A 121 10.36 -6.31 -19.22
C LYS A 121 10.92 -7.34 -18.23
N ALA A 122 11.72 -6.90 -17.27
CA ALA A 122 12.18 -7.75 -16.18
C ALA A 122 10.99 -8.34 -15.41
N LYS A 123 11.18 -9.53 -14.84
CA LYS A 123 10.12 -10.27 -14.15
C LYS A 123 10.57 -10.66 -12.76
N PHE A 124 9.64 -10.57 -11.82
CA PHE A 124 9.78 -11.08 -10.46
C PHE A 124 8.50 -11.78 -10.06
N THR A 125 8.60 -12.91 -9.37
CA THR A 125 7.42 -13.70 -8.98
C THR A 125 7.58 -14.15 -7.54
N ILE A 126 6.50 -14.02 -6.78
CA ILE A 126 6.35 -14.62 -5.46
C ILE A 126 5.17 -15.58 -5.51
N ARG A 127 5.34 -16.76 -4.91
CA ARG A 127 4.28 -17.76 -4.76
C ARG A 127 4.06 -18.07 -3.29
N PHE A 128 2.80 -18.15 -2.91
CA PHE A 128 2.32 -18.66 -1.62
C PHE A 128 1.56 -19.94 -1.88
N THR A 129 1.86 -20.98 -1.11
CA THR A 129 1.09 -22.22 -1.12
C THR A 129 -0.22 -22.05 -0.37
N ALA A 130 -1.20 -22.92 -0.61
CA ALA A 130 -2.43 -22.96 0.17
C ALA A 130 -2.17 -23.06 1.68
N GLU A 131 -1.18 -23.85 2.07
CA GLU A 131 -0.78 -24.00 3.47
C GLU A 131 -0.26 -22.70 4.09
N GLU A 132 0.53 -21.93 3.34
CA GLU A 132 1.03 -20.62 3.80
C GLU A 132 -0.11 -19.60 3.92
N ILE A 133 -1.06 -19.62 2.98
CA ILE A 133 -2.26 -18.80 3.03
C ILE A 133 -3.10 -19.19 4.27
N LEU A 134 -3.35 -20.47 4.47
CA LEU A 134 -4.11 -20.98 5.60
C LEU A 134 -3.44 -20.59 6.93
N ARG A 135 -2.14 -20.82 7.07
CA ARG A 135 -1.40 -20.44 8.28
C ARG A 135 -1.51 -18.95 8.58
N ALA A 136 -1.43 -18.10 7.53
CA ALA A 136 -1.57 -16.66 7.69
C ALA A 136 -2.99 -16.27 8.10
N SER A 137 -4.03 -16.92 7.51
CA SER A 137 -5.44 -16.57 7.74
C SER A 137 -5.96 -17.05 9.11
N ILE A 138 -5.42 -18.14 9.66
CA ILE A 138 -5.81 -18.68 10.99
C ILE A 138 -4.89 -18.23 12.12
N ALA A 139 -3.94 -17.33 11.84
CA ALA A 139 -3.07 -16.80 12.89
C ALA A 139 -3.90 -16.23 14.05
N PRO A 140 -3.48 -16.45 15.32
CA PRO A 140 -4.22 -15.99 16.49
C PRO A 140 -4.56 -14.50 16.39
N GLU A 141 -5.66 -14.08 16.99
CA GLU A 141 -6.12 -12.70 16.98
C GLU A 141 -5.05 -11.73 17.51
N GLU A 142 -4.23 -12.19 18.44
CA GLU A 142 -3.03 -11.51 18.95
C GLU A 142 -1.98 -11.21 17.86
N ALA A 143 -1.95 -12.01 16.78
CA ALA A 143 -1.10 -11.75 15.63
C ALA A 143 -1.69 -10.71 14.65
N ARG A 144 -2.92 -10.26 14.89
CA ARG A 144 -3.60 -9.17 14.17
C ARG A 144 -3.42 -7.84 14.88
N ASP A 145 -2.23 -7.62 15.45
CA ASP A 145 -1.89 -6.35 16.10
C ASP A 145 -1.89 -5.22 15.05
N PRO A 146 -2.85 -4.27 15.11
CA PRO A 146 -2.90 -3.16 14.15
C PRO A 146 -1.65 -2.29 14.22
N MET A 147 -0.99 -2.19 15.38
CA MET A 147 0.27 -1.46 15.52
C MET A 147 1.42 -2.18 14.79
N ALA A 148 1.49 -3.50 14.86
CA ALA A 148 2.45 -4.29 14.08
C ALA A 148 2.19 -4.14 12.58
N ALA A 149 0.93 -4.12 12.15
CA ALA A 149 0.55 -3.86 10.78
C ALA A 149 1.00 -2.46 10.32
N LEU A 150 0.79 -1.42 11.14
CA LEU A 150 1.24 -0.07 10.84
C LEU A 150 2.77 0.01 10.73
N LYS A 151 3.51 -0.59 11.65
CA LYS A 151 4.98 -0.66 11.59
C LYS A 151 5.46 -1.34 10.32
N SER A 152 4.87 -2.47 9.95
CA SER A 152 5.20 -3.18 8.71
C SER A 152 4.95 -2.30 7.48
N GLN A 153 3.84 -1.56 7.43
CA GLN A 153 3.57 -0.63 6.32
C GLN A 153 4.60 0.50 6.23
N ILE A 154 5.06 1.02 7.36
CA ILE A 154 6.12 2.03 7.42
C ILE A 154 7.44 1.49 6.87
N GLU A 155 7.83 0.28 7.25
CA GLU A 155 9.04 -0.38 6.76
C GLU A 155 9.00 -0.54 5.23
N VAL A 156 7.86 -0.99 4.69
CA VAL A 156 7.62 -1.09 3.24
C VAL A 156 7.72 0.27 2.57
N GLY A 157 7.03 1.26 3.12
CA GLY A 157 7.08 2.62 2.61
C GLY A 157 8.51 3.15 2.54
N ASN A 158 9.29 2.94 3.60
CA ASN A 158 10.68 3.39 3.67
C ASN A 158 11.61 2.71 2.65
N ALA A 159 11.32 1.47 2.25
CA ALA A 159 12.10 0.80 1.21
C ALA A 159 11.95 1.44 -0.18
N MET A 160 10.93 2.29 -0.37
CA MET A 160 10.66 3.01 -1.61
C MET A 160 11.10 4.49 -1.53
N LEU A 161 11.63 4.91 -0.40
CA LEU A 161 12.13 6.26 -0.21
C LEU A 161 13.64 6.33 -0.55
N PRO A 162 14.13 7.47 -1.03
CA PRO A 162 13.43 8.74 -1.21
C PRO A 162 12.54 8.77 -2.47
N THR A 163 11.43 9.53 -2.41
CA THR A 163 10.50 9.69 -3.53
C THR A 163 10.11 11.17 -3.72
N LYS A 164 10.22 11.67 -4.95
CA LYS A 164 9.75 13.00 -5.32
C LYS A 164 8.22 13.07 -5.24
N ILE A 165 7.68 13.96 -4.41
CA ILE A 165 6.25 14.15 -4.22
C ILE A 165 5.71 15.40 -4.91
N ALA A 166 6.56 16.40 -5.12
CA ALA A 166 6.27 17.62 -5.89
C ALA A 166 7.58 18.24 -6.36
N ASP A 167 7.51 19.31 -7.17
CA ASP A 167 8.71 20.07 -7.52
C ASP A 167 9.32 20.68 -6.26
N GLY A 168 10.60 20.43 -6.04
CA GLY A 168 11.32 20.86 -4.85
C GLY A 168 10.96 20.15 -3.56
N MET A 169 10.19 19.05 -3.61
CA MET A 169 9.83 18.27 -2.42
C MET A 169 10.07 16.77 -2.62
N GLU A 170 10.81 16.19 -1.72
CA GLU A 170 11.12 14.77 -1.70
C GLU A 170 10.78 14.16 -0.33
N MET A 171 9.97 13.12 -0.32
CA MET A 171 9.72 12.34 0.90
C MET A 171 10.91 11.42 1.13
N THR A 172 11.55 11.55 2.28
CA THR A 172 12.81 10.88 2.56
C THR A 172 12.71 9.80 3.62
N ARG A 173 11.70 9.89 4.49
CA ARG A 173 11.52 8.94 5.59
C ARG A 173 10.10 8.93 6.12
N ALA A 174 9.64 7.75 6.58
CA ALA A 174 8.45 7.60 7.41
C ALA A 174 8.82 6.90 8.74
N TYR A 175 8.28 7.35 9.88
CA TYR A 175 8.57 6.77 11.20
C TYR A 175 7.46 7.11 12.21
N LEU A 176 7.41 6.31 13.30
CA LEU A 176 6.51 6.56 14.43
C LEU A 176 7.26 7.31 15.52
N GLU A 177 6.67 8.39 16.02
CA GLU A 177 7.16 9.18 17.16
C GLU A 177 5.97 9.87 17.83
N ASP A 178 5.90 9.89 19.17
CA ASP A 178 4.90 10.60 19.96
C ASP A 178 3.44 10.41 19.50
N ASP A 179 3.02 9.17 19.27
CA ASP A 179 1.68 8.83 18.77
C ASP A 179 1.34 9.44 17.39
N TYR A 180 2.36 9.72 16.58
CA TYR A 180 2.22 10.16 15.20
C TYR A 180 3.03 9.31 14.23
N LEU A 181 2.42 9.03 13.08
CA LEU A 181 3.15 8.62 11.89
C LEU A 181 3.69 9.88 11.20
N PHE A 182 4.99 10.07 11.27
CA PHE A 182 5.69 11.16 10.60
C PHE A 182 6.11 10.77 9.20
N TYR A 183 5.85 11.67 8.26
CA TYR A 183 6.47 11.71 6.94
C TYR A 183 7.45 12.87 6.90
N GLU A 184 8.74 12.59 6.75
CA GLU A 184 9.77 13.60 6.59
C GLU A 184 9.92 13.95 5.12
N VAL A 185 9.86 15.26 4.82
CA VAL A 185 9.91 15.80 3.48
C VAL A 185 11.03 16.81 3.40
N THR A 186 12.04 16.52 2.59
CA THR A 186 13.10 17.49 2.26
C THR A 186 12.55 18.50 1.25
N VAL A 187 12.80 19.78 1.49
CA VAL A 187 12.32 20.91 0.69
C VAL A 187 13.51 21.65 0.09
N ASP A 188 13.48 21.82 -1.22
CA ASP A 188 14.39 22.69 -1.95
C ASP A 188 13.98 24.16 -1.71
N GLU A 189 14.81 24.88 -0.97
CA GLU A 189 14.47 26.23 -0.50
C GLU A 189 14.57 27.30 -1.59
N ASP A 190 15.21 26.99 -2.73
CA ASP A 190 15.18 27.84 -3.91
C ASP A 190 13.78 27.92 -4.55
N LEU A 191 12.96 26.87 -4.36
CA LEU A 191 11.60 26.79 -4.89
C LEU A 191 10.53 27.08 -3.84
N LEU A 192 10.73 26.66 -2.59
CA LEU A 192 9.75 26.80 -1.52
C LEU A 192 10.40 26.95 -0.14
N SER A 193 10.36 28.16 0.43
CA SER A 193 10.96 28.38 1.74
C SER A 193 10.18 27.75 2.91
N ILE A 194 10.92 27.32 3.95
CA ILE A 194 10.32 26.79 5.18
C ILE A 194 9.47 27.84 5.90
N ALA A 195 9.80 29.13 5.76
CA ALA A 195 8.99 30.23 6.30
C ALA A 195 7.60 30.28 5.64
N ASN A 196 7.51 30.09 4.32
CA ASN A 196 6.24 30.00 3.61
C ASN A 196 5.41 28.79 4.06
N ILE A 197 6.05 27.64 4.32
CA ILE A 197 5.36 26.45 4.86
C ILE A 197 4.81 26.77 6.25
N LYS A 198 5.60 27.43 7.12
CA LYS A 198 5.17 27.82 8.48
C LYS A 198 3.95 28.75 8.45
N SER A 199 3.94 29.75 7.59
CA SER A 199 2.83 30.72 7.49
C SER A 199 1.58 30.13 6.86
N ASN A 200 1.71 29.10 5.99
CA ASN A 200 0.59 28.44 5.28
C ASN A 200 0.15 27.11 5.90
N ARG A 201 0.57 26.79 7.15
CA ARG A 201 0.17 25.54 7.84
C ARG A 201 -1.32 25.23 7.78
N PRO A 202 -2.25 26.17 8.00
CA PRO A 202 -3.69 25.85 7.97
C PRO A 202 -4.13 25.38 6.58
N THR A 203 -3.64 26.02 5.52
CA THR A 203 -3.94 25.63 4.13
C THR A 203 -3.35 24.27 3.79
N LEU A 204 -2.09 24.02 4.19
CA LEU A 204 -1.44 22.73 4.01
C LEU A 204 -2.20 21.62 4.75
N LYS A 205 -2.59 21.85 5.99
CA LYS A 205 -3.41 20.91 6.76
C LYS A 205 -4.72 20.57 6.05
N LYS A 206 -5.44 21.60 5.55
CA LYS A 206 -6.67 21.39 4.78
C LYS A 206 -6.42 20.55 3.52
N ASN A 207 -5.34 20.80 2.79
CA ASN A 207 -5.00 20.05 1.59
C ASN A 207 -4.64 18.59 1.91
N ILE A 208 -3.89 18.35 2.99
CA ILE A 208 -3.55 16.99 3.44
C ILE A 208 -4.83 16.25 3.84
N LEU A 209 -5.71 16.88 4.62
CA LEU A 209 -7.00 16.28 4.99
C LEU A 209 -7.86 15.97 3.76
N ALA A 210 -7.86 16.82 2.73
CA ALA A 210 -8.57 16.54 1.49
C ALA A 210 -8.00 15.29 0.76
N VAL A 211 -6.69 15.08 0.81
CA VAL A 211 -6.07 13.85 0.29
C VAL A 211 -6.43 12.64 1.13
N LEU A 212 -6.34 12.74 2.47
CA LEU A 212 -6.66 11.66 3.40
C LEU A 212 -8.15 11.26 3.37
N ASN A 213 -9.03 12.18 2.97
CA ASN A 213 -10.48 11.95 2.80
C ASN A 213 -10.87 11.65 1.34
N SER A 214 -9.90 11.41 0.46
CA SER A 214 -10.21 10.98 -0.90
C SER A 214 -10.72 9.53 -0.93
N ASP A 215 -11.44 9.17 -1.99
CA ASP A 215 -11.93 7.80 -2.21
C ASP A 215 -10.82 6.79 -2.59
N ASP A 216 -9.56 7.19 -2.46
CA ASP A 216 -8.42 6.31 -2.68
C ASP A 216 -8.38 5.24 -1.57
N VAL A 217 -8.50 3.98 -1.97
CA VAL A 217 -8.63 2.81 -1.07
C VAL A 217 -7.43 2.69 -0.12
N SER A 218 -6.23 3.02 -0.60
CA SER A 218 -5.00 2.91 0.19
C SER A 218 -4.89 3.99 1.24
N THR A 219 -5.21 5.22 0.85
CA THR A 219 -5.26 6.36 1.76
C THR A 219 -6.29 6.11 2.86
N LYS A 220 -7.45 5.55 2.49
CA LYS A 220 -8.48 5.16 3.45
C LYS A 220 -7.99 4.05 4.38
N ALA A 221 -7.37 3.00 3.86
CA ALA A 221 -6.85 1.89 4.66
C ALA A 221 -5.77 2.35 5.65
N LEU A 222 -4.84 3.22 5.23
CA LEU A 222 -3.85 3.82 6.13
C LEU A 222 -4.52 4.65 7.23
N LYS A 223 -5.48 5.48 6.85
CA LYS A 223 -6.24 6.31 7.78
C LYS A 223 -6.98 5.46 8.83
N ASP A 224 -7.68 4.42 8.38
CA ASP A 224 -8.42 3.51 9.25
C ASP A 224 -7.47 2.74 10.18
N LEU A 225 -6.31 2.34 9.68
CA LEU A 225 -5.27 1.70 10.49
C LEU A 225 -4.70 2.65 11.54
N CYS A 226 -4.35 3.89 11.17
CA CYS A 226 -3.90 4.91 12.11
C CYS A 226 -4.95 5.20 13.19
N LYS A 227 -6.23 5.29 12.81
CA LYS A 227 -7.34 5.43 13.78
C LYS A 227 -7.43 4.26 14.74
N SER A 228 -7.33 3.02 14.24
CA SER A 228 -7.46 1.81 15.05
C SER A 228 -6.40 1.71 16.16
N VAL A 229 -5.25 2.35 15.97
CA VAL A 229 -4.13 2.40 16.94
C VAL A 229 -3.99 3.76 17.61
N ASN A 230 -4.96 4.67 17.41
CA ASN A 230 -4.95 6.03 17.96
C ASN A 230 -3.68 6.83 17.61
N VAL A 231 -3.18 6.68 16.37
CA VAL A 231 -2.00 7.37 15.85
C VAL A 231 -2.44 8.46 14.88
N GLY A 232 -1.92 9.68 15.07
CA GLY A 232 -2.10 10.80 14.14
C GLY A 232 -1.16 10.70 12.95
N ILE A 233 -1.31 11.62 11.98
CA ILE A 233 -0.40 11.75 10.84
C ILE A 233 0.27 13.12 10.87
N ALA A 234 1.59 13.17 10.70
CA ALA A 234 2.36 14.39 10.70
C ALA A 234 3.29 14.48 9.48
N TYR A 235 3.36 15.65 8.88
CA TYR A 235 4.33 15.97 7.84
C TYR A 235 5.36 16.92 8.39
N LYS A 236 6.63 16.49 8.44
CA LYS A 236 7.78 17.27 8.88
C LYS A 236 8.58 17.71 7.65
N TYR A 237 8.47 18.97 7.32
CA TYR A 237 9.23 19.61 6.23
C TYR A 237 10.58 20.05 6.77
N VAL A 238 11.65 19.71 6.07
CA VAL A 238 13.05 20.04 6.43
C VAL A 238 13.68 20.76 5.25
N GLY A 239 14.15 21.98 5.47
CA GLY A 239 14.89 22.74 4.47
C GLY A 239 16.20 22.03 4.12
N LYS A 240 16.48 21.85 2.83
CA LYS A 240 17.66 21.14 2.34
C LYS A 240 18.95 21.82 2.83
N ASP A 241 18.99 23.13 2.77
CA ASP A 241 20.17 23.92 3.08
C ASP A 241 20.14 24.50 4.51
N SER A 242 19.03 25.15 4.90
CA SER A 242 18.92 25.79 6.22
C SER A 242 18.74 24.81 7.37
N ARG A 243 18.32 23.57 7.10
CA ARG A 243 17.90 22.58 8.10
C ARG A 243 16.76 23.06 9.02
N GLN A 244 16.15 24.19 8.71
CA GLN A 244 14.94 24.63 9.41
C GLN A 244 13.82 23.62 9.20
N THR A 245 12.90 23.57 10.16
CA THR A 245 11.78 22.62 10.09
C THR A 245 10.44 23.32 10.24
N ALA A 246 9.42 22.75 9.60
CA ALA A 246 8.02 23.05 9.82
C ALA A 246 7.23 21.74 9.91
N THR A 247 6.31 21.64 10.86
CA THR A 247 5.50 20.43 11.03
C THR A 247 4.02 20.76 10.93
N VAL A 248 3.29 19.95 10.18
CA VAL A 248 1.82 19.95 10.10
C VAL A 248 1.34 18.65 10.71
N ARG A 249 0.49 18.73 11.76
CA ARG A 249 -0.08 17.57 12.45
C ARG A 249 -1.57 17.46 12.22
N ILE A 250 -2.01 16.22 12.03
CA ILE A 250 -3.42 15.81 11.97
C ILE A 250 -3.59 14.79 13.09
N THR A 251 -4.41 15.14 14.06
CA THR A 251 -4.67 14.27 15.20
C THR A 251 -5.50 13.05 14.80
N PRO A 252 -5.50 11.96 15.59
CA PRO A 252 -6.35 10.80 15.33
C PRO A 252 -7.84 11.16 15.21
N ALA A 253 -8.30 12.17 15.96
CA ALA A 253 -9.68 12.64 15.93
C ALA A 253 -10.04 13.41 14.64
N GLU A 254 -9.06 13.93 13.90
CA GLU A 254 -9.24 14.66 12.65
C GLU A 254 -9.15 13.73 11.41
N LEU A 255 -8.64 12.52 11.60
CA LEU A 255 -8.59 11.51 10.56
C LEU A 255 -10.00 10.94 10.28
#